data_0f12027ad9fa9a924e1973cfc648ef4c
#
_entry.id   0f12027ad9fa9a924e1973cfc648ef4c
#
_cell.length_a   1.000
_cell.length_b   1.000
_cell.length_c   1.000
_cell.angle_alpha   90.00
_cell.angle_beta   90.00
_cell.angle_gamma   90.00
#
_symmetry.space_group_name_H-M   'P 1'
#
loop_
_entity.id
_entity.type
_entity.pdbx_description
1 polymer ?
#
loop_
_entity_poly.entity_id
_entity_poly.type
_entity_poly.pdbx_seq_one_letter_code
_entity_poly.pdbx_strand_id
1 'polypeptide(L)'
;AEECRIRLLNLWNEEYYKTLAASVDGELLAAVRYILERNILCGDALTLLRSDGTPIIFSEWSFISGDLIKRRDFRLDQLMKGEAEKQKQQNVLFMPGWEYDAELDTLIPSPIQEFEPIEYWRLCHA
;
A
#
# COMPACT_ATOMS: atom_id res chain seq x y z
N ALA A 1 10.55 -12.15 3.99
CA ALA A 1 10.17 -10.77 3.60
C ALA A 1 11.40 -9.88 3.38
N GLU A 2 12.38 -9.94 4.29
CA GLU A 2 13.58 -9.08 4.19
C GLU A 2 14.38 -9.34 2.91
N GLU A 3 14.62 -10.59 2.56
CA GLU A 3 15.32 -10.95 1.32
C GLU A 3 14.59 -10.43 0.09
N CYS A 4 13.26 -10.54 0.07
CA CYS A 4 12.43 -10.04 -1.02
C CYS A 4 12.57 -8.51 -1.16
N ARG A 5 12.55 -7.78 -0.06
CA ARG A 5 12.74 -6.33 -0.05
C ARG A 5 14.10 -5.94 -0.61
N ILE A 6 15.16 -6.62 -0.19
CA ILE A 6 16.52 -6.37 -0.65
C ILE A 6 16.63 -6.60 -2.16
N ARG A 7 16.10 -7.70 -2.66
CA ARG A 7 16.12 -8.03 -4.09
C ARG A 7 15.36 -7.00 -4.91
N LEU A 8 14.17 -6.62 -4.48
CA LEU A 8 13.36 -5.61 -5.17
C LEU A 8 14.04 -4.25 -5.18
N LEU A 9 14.65 -3.86 -4.06
CA LEU A 9 15.35 -2.59 -3.98
C LEU A 9 16.55 -2.56 -4.94
N ASN A 10 17.30 -3.64 -5.02
CA ASN A 10 18.44 -3.76 -5.93
C ASN A 10 18.01 -3.72 -7.39
N LEU A 11 16.95 -4.45 -7.75
CA LEU A 11 16.38 -4.43 -9.10
C LEU A 11 15.92 -3.03 -9.49
N TRP A 12 15.21 -2.36 -8.60
CA TRP A 12 14.74 -1.00 -8.84
C TRP A 12 15.91 -0.04 -9.05
N ASN A 13 16.95 -0.14 -8.24
CA ASN A 13 18.14 0.71 -8.34
C ASN A 13 18.88 0.49 -9.66
N GLU A 14 19.01 -0.77 -10.10
CA GLU A 14 19.62 -1.09 -11.40
C GLU A 14 18.81 -0.53 -12.57
N GLU A 15 17.49 -0.70 -12.56
CA GLU A 15 16.62 -0.19 -13.61
C GLU A 15 16.60 1.34 -13.66
N TYR A 16 16.64 1.99 -12.52
CA TYR A 16 16.76 3.44 -12.45
C TYR A 16 18.04 3.92 -13.11
N TYR A 17 19.17 3.29 -12.78
CA TYR A 17 20.46 3.65 -13.37
C TYR A 17 20.48 3.43 -14.88
N LYS A 18 19.96 2.30 -15.37
CA LYS A 18 19.87 1.99 -16.80
C LYS A 18 19.00 3.00 -17.57
N THR A 19 17.88 3.38 -17.00
CA THR A 19 16.89 4.23 -17.64
C THR A 19 17.33 5.70 -17.69
N LEU A 20 17.88 6.22 -16.59
CA LEU A 20 18.20 7.64 -16.44
C LEU A 20 19.69 7.93 -16.57
N ALA A 21 20.54 6.90 -16.71
CA ALA A 21 21.99 7.00 -16.76
C ALA A 21 22.58 7.82 -15.58
N ALA A 22 21.93 7.73 -14.42
CA ALA A 22 22.30 8.46 -13.21
C ALA A 22 22.17 7.57 -11.99
N SER A 23 22.99 7.83 -10.97
CA SER A 23 22.84 7.18 -9.68
C SER A 23 21.59 7.69 -8.97
N VAL A 24 20.94 6.80 -8.23
CA VAL A 24 19.84 7.17 -7.34
C VAL A 24 20.38 8.01 -6.20
N ASP A 25 19.73 9.15 -5.88
CA ASP A 25 20.09 9.88 -4.68
C ASP A 25 19.64 9.12 -3.42
N GLY A 26 20.32 9.39 -2.29
CA GLY A 26 20.08 8.67 -1.04
C GLY A 26 18.67 8.85 -0.49
N GLU A 27 18.05 10.00 -0.71
CA GLU A 27 16.70 10.29 -0.23
C GLU A 27 15.65 9.50 -1.02
N LEU A 28 15.81 9.41 -2.33
CA LEU A 28 14.91 8.61 -3.17
C LEU A 28 15.04 7.12 -2.86
N LEU A 29 16.26 6.63 -2.68
CA LEU A 29 16.50 5.24 -2.29
C LEU A 29 15.88 4.91 -0.93
N ALA A 30 15.99 5.83 0.04
CA ALA A 30 15.38 5.69 1.36
C ALA A 30 13.85 5.65 1.26
N ALA A 31 13.26 6.47 0.41
CA ALA A 31 11.82 6.47 0.17
C ALA A 31 11.33 5.14 -0.43
N VAL A 32 12.02 4.61 -1.42
CA VAL A 32 11.68 3.32 -2.04
C VAL A 32 11.80 2.19 -1.01
N ARG A 33 12.86 2.19 -0.22
CA ARG A 33 13.02 1.23 0.87
C ARG A 33 11.87 1.28 1.87
N TYR A 34 11.47 2.47 2.27
CA TYR A 34 10.35 2.66 3.20
C TYR A 34 9.05 2.09 2.64
N ILE A 35 8.76 2.33 1.37
CA ILE A 35 7.58 1.79 0.68
C ILE A 35 7.61 0.25 0.68
N LEU A 36 8.75 -0.33 0.35
CA LEU A 36 8.91 -1.80 0.33
C LEU A 36 8.74 -2.41 1.73
N GLU A 37 9.26 -1.76 2.76
CA GLU A 37 9.09 -2.20 4.15
C GLU A 37 7.63 -2.22 4.60
N ARG A 38 6.83 -1.29 4.09
CA ARG A 38 5.41 -1.22 4.41
C ARG A 38 4.57 -2.26 3.65
N ASN A 39 4.97 -2.64 2.45
CA ASN A 39 4.14 -3.45 1.56
C ASN A 39 4.63 -4.88 1.36
N ILE A 40 5.88 -5.18 1.67
CA ILE A 40 6.41 -6.55 1.64
C ILE A 40 6.45 -7.06 3.07
N LEU A 41 5.42 -7.80 3.44
CA LEU A 41 5.20 -8.24 4.80
C LEU A 41 5.21 -9.77 4.88
N CYS A 42 5.65 -10.30 6.03
CA CYS A 42 5.54 -11.71 6.33
C CYS A 42 4.17 -12.00 6.95
N GLY A 43 3.43 -12.92 6.35
CA GLY A 43 2.11 -13.26 6.83
C GLY A 43 1.57 -14.54 6.21
N ASP A 44 0.40 -14.94 6.66
CA ASP A 44 -0.30 -16.13 6.21
C ASP A 44 -1.46 -15.73 5.28
N ALA A 45 -1.43 -16.24 4.05
CA ALA A 45 -2.46 -15.95 3.06
C ALA A 45 -3.83 -16.57 3.40
N LEU A 46 -3.88 -17.56 4.27
CA LEU A 46 -5.13 -18.21 4.68
C LEU A 46 -5.81 -17.47 5.83
N THR A 47 -5.03 -17.05 6.82
CA THR A 47 -5.55 -16.33 7.99
C THR A 47 -5.59 -14.83 7.80
N LEU A 48 -4.83 -14.31 6.84
CA LEU A 48 -4.63 -12.87 6.58
C LEU A 48 -4.02 -12.13 7.78
N LEU A 49 -3.24 -12.87 8.56
CA LEU A 49 -2.53 -12.35 9.73
C LEU A 49 -1.03 -12.36 9.50
N ARG A 50 -0.35 -11.40 10.12
CA ARG A 50 1.11 -11.39 10.18
C ARG A 50 1.62 -12.49 11.13
N SER A 51 2.92 -12.75 11.07
CA SER A 51 3.56 -13.75 11.92
C SER A 51 3.40 -13.47 13.42
N ASP A 52 3.17 -12.21 13.81
CA ASP A 52 2.91 -11.80 15.19
C ASP A 52 1.41 -11.89 15.59
N GLY A 53 0.55 -12.37 14.71
CA GLY A 53 -0.89 -12.48 14.95
C GLY A 53 -1.70 -11.21 14.69
N THR A 54 -1.07 -10.12 14.27
CA THR A 54 -1.79 -8.88 13.93
C THR A 54 -2.33 -8.93 12.51
N PRO A 55 -3.40 -8.19 12.20
CA PRO A 55 -3.92 -8.12 10.84
C PRO A 55 -2.90 -7.54 9.85
N ILE A 56 -2.94 -8.03 8.61
CA ILE A 56 -2.13 -7.47 7.53
C ILE A 56 -2.73 -6.13 7.13
N ILE A 57 -1.94 -5.07 7.28
CA ILE A 57 -2.25 -3.73 6.80
C ILE A 57 -1.23 -3.39 5.73
N PHE A 58 -1.72 -2.97 4.58
CA PHE A 58 -0.86 -2.53 3.48
C PHE A 58 -1.15 -1.08 3.13
N SER A 59 -0.19 -0.45 2.49
CA SER A 59 -0.29 0.96 2.11
C SER A 59 -0.49 1.10 0.60
N GLU A 60 -1.42 1.95 0.22
CA GLU A 60 -1.56 2.44 -1.15
C GLU A 60 -0.82 3.75 -1.27
N TRP A 61 -0.04 3.89 -2.33
CA TRP A 61 0.79 5.05 -2.58
C TRP A 61 0.38 5.72 -3.88
N SER A 62 0.17 7.03 -3.83
CA SER A 62 -0.24 7.82 -4.99
C SER A 62 0.60 9.07 -5.11
N PHE A 63 1.13 9.33 -6.31
CA PHE A 63 1.72 10.63 -6.61
C PHE A 63 0.61 11.64 -6.90
N ILE A 64 0.58 12.71 -6.11
CA ILE A 64 -0.45 13.75 -6.24
C ILE A 64 -0.01 14.79 -7.27
N SER A 65 1.17 15.37 -7.08
CA SER A 65 1.78 16.31 -8.03
C SER A 65 3.25 16.48 -7.69
N GLY A 66 4.11 16.51 -8.72
CA GLY A 66 5.55 16.71 -8.53
C GLY A 66 6.14 15.68 -7.57
N ASP A 67 6.67 16.14 -6.45
CA ASP A 67 7.35 15.30 -5.47
C ASP A 67 6.46 14.84 -4.31
N LEU A 68 5.18 15.19 -4.33
CA LEU A 68 4.24 14.85 -3.26
C LEU A 68 3.68 13.45 -3.43
N ILE A 69 3.73 12.68 -2.36
CA ILE A 69 3.19 11.33 -2.30
C ILE A 69 2.16 11.24 -1.18
N LYS A 70 1.03 10.62 -1.49
CA LYS A 70 -0.05 10.36 -0.54
C LYS A 70 -0.08 8.88 -0.19
N ARG A 71 -0.35 8.59 1.07
CA ARG A 71 -0.48 7.24 1.59
C ARG A 71 -1.87 7.03 2.19
N ARG A 72 -2.46 5.86 1.89
CA ARG A 72 -3.67 5.37 2.55
C ARG A 72 -3.45 3.93 2.98
N ASP A 73 -3.83 3.59 4.18
CA ASP A 73 -3.67 2.24 4.72
C ASP A 73 -4.99 1.48 4.73
N PHE A 74 -4.92 0.20 4.36
CA PHE A 74 -6.08 -0.69 4.28
C PHE A 74 -5.80 -1.99 5.03
N ARG A 75 -6.85 -2.57 5.63
CA ARG A 75 -6.79 -3.93 6.18
C ARG A 75 -7.14 -4.95 5.09
N LEU A 76 -6.25 -5.90 4.88
CA LEU A 76 -6.41 -6.91 3.85
C LEU A 76 -7.64 -7.80 4.08
N ASP A 77 -7.88 -8.22 5.32
CA ASP A 77 -9.02 -9.07 5.67
C ASP A 77 -10.37 -8.40 5.35
N GLN A 78 -10.50 -7.10 5.61
CA GLN A 78 -11.70 -6.34 5.29
C GLN A 78 -11.93 -6.23 3.77
N LEU A 79 -10.86 -6.01 3.01
CA LEU A 79 -10.96 -5.94 1.55
C LEU A 79 -11.35 -7.28 0.93
N MET A 80 -10.74 -8.37 1.38
CA MET A 80 -11.04 -9.71 0.87
C MET A 80 -12.46 -10.13 1.19
N LYS A 81 -12.92 -9.85 2.40
CA LYS A 81 -14.31 -10.13 2.80
C LYS A 81 -15.31 -9.31 2.01
N GLY A 82 -15.03 -8.02 1.83
CA GLY A 82 -15.89 -7.13 1.05
C GLY A 82 -16.01 -7.54 -0.40
N GLU A 83 -14.91 -7.94 -1.05
CA GLU A 83 -14.94 -8.47 -2.41
C GLU A 83 -15.78 -9.73 -2.51
N ALA A 84 -15.65 -10.66 -1.57
CA ALA A 84 -16.44 -11.89 -1.55
C ALA A 84 -17.94 -11.60 -1.40
N GLU A 85 -18.33 -10.68 -0.53
CA GLU A 85 -19.73 -10.28 -0.34
C GLU A 85 -20.28 -9.57 -1.59
N LYS A 86 -19.48 -8.74 -2.23
CA LYS A 86 -19.85 -8.04 -3.48
C LYS A 86 -20.11 -9.02 -4.62
N GLN A 87 -19.29 -10.08 -4.72
CA GLN A 87 -19.48 -11.13 -5.73
C GLN A 87 -20.77 -11.94 -5.52
N LYS A 88 -21.26 -12.03 -4.29
CA LYS A 88 -22.52 -12.72 -3.97
C LYS A 88 -23.77 -11.90 -4.30
N GLN A 89 -23.61 -10.70 -4.85
CA GLN A 89 -24.71 -9.79 -5.22
C GLN A 89 -25.67 -9.47 -4.07
N GLN A 90 -25.17 -9.47 -2.85
CA GLN A 90 -25.97 -9.09 -1.69
C GLN A 90 -26.10 -7.57 -1.62
N ASN A 91 -27.29 -7.05 -1.38
CA ASN A 91 -27.55 -5.63 -1.12
C ASN A 91 -27.06 -5.29 0.30
N VAL A 92 -25.77 -5.19 0.48
CA VAL A 92 -25.18 -4.79 1.75
C VAL A 92 -24.96 -3.29 1.71
N LEU A 93 -25.71 -2.54 2.55
CA LEU A 93 -25.58 -1.10 2.67
C LEU A 93 -24.41 -0.70 3.59
N PHE A 94 -23.95 -1.61 4.41
CA PHE A 94 -22.85 -1.39 5.33
C PHE A 94 -21.93 -2.59 5.41
N MET A 95 -20.61 -2.34 5.31
CA MET A 95 -19.58 -3.35 5.38
C MET A 95 -18.31 -2.73 5.97
N PRO A 96 -17.71 -3.34 7.01
CA PRO A 96 -16.47 -2.80 7.59
C PRO A 96 -15.36 -2.67 6.53
N GLY A 97 -14.68 -1.52 6.50
CA GLY A 97 -13.63 -1.23 5.54
C GLY A 97 -14.11 -0.84 4.15
N TRP A 98 -15.42 -0.63 3.98
CA TRP A 98 -16.04 -0.20 2.73
C TRP A 98 -16.99 0.95 2.96
N GLU A 99 -17.11 1.83 1.97
CA GLU A 99 -18.07 2.94 2.00
C GLU A 99 -18.86 2.99 0.69
N TYR A 100 -20.08 3.52 0.76
CA TYR A 100 -20.93 3.66 -0.41
C TYR A 100 -20.56 4.92 -1.20
N ASP A 101 -20.29 4.74 -2.50
CA ASP A 101 -20.06 5.84 -3.44
C ASP A 101 -21.34 6.05 -4.27
N ALA A 102 -21.99 7.20 -4.06
CA ALA A 102 -23.25 7.54 -4.73
C ALA A 102 -23.07 7.78 -6.25
N GLU A 103 -21.90 8.26 -6.68
CA GLU A 103 -21.62 8.49 -8.10
C GLU A 103 -21.49 7.18 -8.88
N LEU A 104 -20.83 6.19 -8.26
CA LEU A 104 -20.64 4.87 -8.85
C LEU A 104 -21.76 3.88 -8.51
N ASP A 105 -22.65 4.25 -7.58
CA ASP A 105 -23.73 3.39 -7.05
C ASP A 105 -23.21 2.02 -6.60
N THR A 106 -22.09 2.00 -5.89
CA THR A 106 -21.45 0.79 -5.39
C THR A 106 -20.62 1.09 -4.14
N LEU A 107 -20.27 0.01 -3.42
CA LEU A 107 -19.32 0.09 -2.32
C LEU A 107 -17.89 0.15 -2.86
N ILE A 108 -17.09 1.06 -2.30
CA ILE A 108 -15.67 1.19 -2.58
C ILE A 108 -14.86 0.96 -1.31
N PRO A 109 -13.59 0.52 -1.43
CA PRO A 109 -12.73 0.35 -0.25
C PRO A 109 -12.52 1.67 0.49
N SER A 110 -12.62 1.60 1.81
CA SER A 110 -12.37 2.74 2.70
C SER A 110 -11.09 2.48 3.49
N PRO A 111 -10.14 3.43 3.51
CA PRO A 111 -8.91 3.25 4.27
C PRO A 111 -9.19 3.28 5.77
N ILE A 112 -8.38 2.54 6.55
CA ILE A 112 -8.39 2.65 8.01
C ILE A 112 -7.67 3.90 8.48
N GLN A 113 -6.77 4.43 7.65
CA GLN A 113 -6.05 5.67 7.92
C GLN A 113 -5.64 6.34 6.62
N GLU A 114 -5.80 7.66 6.57
CA GLU A 114 -5.27 8.50 5.49
C GLU A 114 -4.20 9.42 6.06
N PHE A 115 -3.15 9.63 5.27
CA PHE A 115 -2.04 10.51 5.63
C PHE A 115 -2.05 11.73 4.71
N GLU A 116 -1.66 12.88 5.24
CA GLU A 116 -1.48 14.07 4.43
C GLU A 116 -0.35 13.87 3.40
N PRO A 117 -0.50 14.42 2.18
CA PRO A 117 0.58 14.35 1.20
C PRO A 117 1.85 14.99 1.72
N ILE A 118 2.97 14.30 1.51
CA ILE A 118 4.31 14.81 1.87
C ILE A 118 5.27 14.58 0.72
N GLU A 119 6.36 15.31 0.74
CA GLU A 119 7.45 15.12 -0.22
C GLU A 119 8.11 13.75 0.03
N TYR A 120 8.48 13.04 -1.04
CA TYR A 120 9.00 11.67 -0.93
C TYR A 120 10.23 11.55 -0.02
N TRP A 121 11.07 12.59 0.02
CA TRP A 121 12.28 12.58 0.88
C TRP A 121 11.98 12.66 2.37
N ARG A 122 10.75 12.96 2.74
CA ARG A 122 10.31 13.01 4.14
C ARG A 122 9.64 11.73 4.62
N LEU A 123 9.41 10.75 3.73
CA LEU A 123 8.67 9.52 4.07
C LEU A 123 9.28 8.76 5.24
N CYS A 124 10.59 8.60 5.26
CA CYS A 124 11.27 7.84 6.31
C CYS A 124 11.32 8.57 7.66
N HIS A 125 10.90 9.82 7.72
CA HIS A 125 10.84 10.63 8.94
C HIS A 125 9.41 10.95 9.37
N ALA A 126 8.43 10.45 8.62
CA ALA A 126 7.02 10.71 8.90
C ALA A 126 6.44 9.79 9.97
#